data_92eb83b180a279065aadc9927a097bdd
#
_entry.id   92eb83b180a279065aadc9927a097bdd
#
_cell.length_a   1.000
_cell.length_b   1.000
_cell.length_c   1.000
_cell.angle_alpha   90.00
_cell.angle_beta   90.00
_cell.angle_gamma   90.00
#
_symmetry.space_group_name_H-M   'P 1'
#
loop_
_entity.id
_entity.type
_entity.pdbx_description
1 polymer ?
#
loop_
_entity_poly.entity_id
_entity_poly.type
_entity_poly.pdbx_seq_one_letter_code
_entity_poly.pdbx_strand_id
1 'polypeptide(L)'
;CLLADPELTPESSRRFIATVIAHELSHQWFGNLVTMQWWNDLWLNESFANMMEYVAIDALQPDWHMWEDFATNEVTAALRRDSLDGVQSVQADVNHPDEISTLFDPAIVYAKGGRLLVMVRKLIGEEAFRAGLKSYFEKFAYKNTVGNDLWQELELASGQPIVNLMNTWISQPGLPVVSVSNSHDAAILSQERFFIGEHQPSDALWPIPLFANQPLDVKILNQKETTVYIEKPLQLNCGLSAHFVTKYNESTREYLLKNITELPTLDKICILQDATILARAGFENSASLLPLALSLKTETNEKVFGMAAGALTELRKFVDDNDAARDSLKKISGEFARATFEELGWDEKDGESDDDRERRTTALSLMMYSEDKEVLNEAKTRFDNNKLEDLPTEIRALIISANVRHFETPEMIENLFAAYKNTPSNDLQNDIAIGLTSTKNPKTAEKILANIKDSNIIRPQDASRWFVYLIRTRESRQIAWNWLRENWAWVEGTFGEDKSYDDFIRYAATALLTPNELDDFRQFFEPMENIPALSRTIKLGITEISARVELIGRDKADVLSALQTTL
;
A
#
# COMPACT_ATOMS: atom_id res chain seq x y z
N CYS A 1 6.02 -4.51 19.90
CA CYS A 1 5.17 -4.82 18.72
C CYS A 1 5.17 -6.30 18.32
N LEU A 2 6.04 -7.14 18.87
CA LEU A 2 6.06 -8.60 18.60
C LEU A 2 5.48 -9.43 19.75
N LEU A 3 4.66 -8.84 20.61
CA LEU A 3 3.97 -9.52 21.69
C LEU A 3 2.48 -9.59 21.33
N ALA A 4 1.93 -10.78 21.40
CA ALA A 4 0.52 -11.05 21.19
C ALA A 4 -0.15 -11.42 22.51
N ASP A 5 -1.33 -10.87 22.75
CA ASP A 5 -2.26 -11.34 23.76
C ASP A 5 -3.30 -12.25 23.08
N PRO A 6 -3.52 -13.49 23.54
CA PRO A 6 -4.44 -14.41 22.87
C PRO A 6 -5.87 -13.90 22.72
N GLU A 7 -6.31 -13.02 23.63
CA GLU A 7 -7.69 -12.53 23.67
C GLU A 7 -7.85 -11.10 23.08
N LEU A 8 -6.75 -10.30 23.10
CA LEU A 8 -6.80 -8.87 22.75
C LEU A 8 -6.11 -8.51 21.44
N THR A 9 -5.36 -9.43 20.84
CA THR A 9 -4.62 -9.16 19.60
C THR A 9 -5.45 -9.54 18.38
N PRO A 10 -5.78 -8.58 17.49
CA PRO A 10 -6.51 -8.85 16.25
C PRO A 10 -5.73 -9.73 15.28
N GLU A 11 -6.44 -10.40 14.36
CA GLU A 11 -5.83 -11.32 13.41
C GLU A 11 -4.78 -10.65 12.53
N SER A 12 -5.03 -9.42 12.08
CA SER A 12 -4.06 -8.64 11.30
C SER A 12 -2.73 -8.44 12.03
N SER A 13 -2.77 -8.19 13.35
CA SER A 13 -1.56 -8.09 14.17
C SER A 13 -0.85 -9.44 14.33
N ARG A 14 -1.60 -10.55 14.42
CA ARG A 14 -1.02 -11.91 14.48
C ARG A 14 -0.31 -12.26 13.19
N ARG A 15 -0.92 -11.98 12.04
CA ARG A 15 -0.30 -12.15 10.71
C ARG A 15 0.97 -11.33 10.59
N PHE A 16 0.92 -10.04 10.98
CA PHE A 16 2.11 -9.18 11.00
C PHE A 16 3.24 -9.73 11.87
N ILE A 17 2.94 -10.21 13.09
CA ILE A 17 3.94 -10.83 13.96
C ILE A 17 4.54 -12.08 13.30
N ALA A 18 3.71 -12.93 12.71
CA ALA A 18 4.17 -14.13 12.03
C ALA A 18 5.08 -13.81 10.84
N THR A 19 4.71 -12.81 10.01
CA THR A 19 5.54 -12.39 8.87
C THR A 19 6.87 -11.83 9.33
N VAL A 20 6.91 -10.94 10.34
CA VAL A 20 8.17 -10.41 10.88
C VAL A 20 9.07 -11.54 11.41
N ILE A 21 8.52 -12.51 12.17
CA ILE A 21 9.31 -13.64 12.66
C ILE A 21 9.87 -14.47 11.49
N ALA A 22 9.07 -14.72 10.46
CA ALA A 22 9.51 -15.45 9.27
C ALA A 22 10.57 -14.68 8.48
N HIS A 23 10.45 -13.34 8.41
CA HIS A 23 11.45 -12.44 7.85
C HIS A 23 12.80 -12.58 8.56
N GLU A 24 12.82 -12.39 9.86
CA GLU A 24 14.04 -12.48 10.67
C GLU A 24 14.67 -13.89 10.64
N LEU A 25 13.84 -14.94 10.58
CA LEU A 25 14.34 -16.31 10.39
C LEU A 25 14.96 -16.49 9.00
N SER A 26 14.42 -15.87 7.96
CA SER A 26 14.97 -15.96 6.61
C SER A 26 16.37 -15.37 6.50
N HIS A 27 16.66 -14.33 7.29
CA HIS A 27 18.00 -13.74 7.39
C HIS A 27 19.07 -14.74 7.86
N GLN A 28 18.70 -15.87 8.49
CA GLN A 28 19.68 -16.90 8.83
C GLN A 28 20.38 -17.49 7.60
N TRP A 29 19.71 -17.47 6.45
CA TRP A 29 20.27 -17.87 5.15
C TRP A 29 20.70 -16.66 4.33
N PHE A 30 19.78 -15.71 4.15
CA PHE A 30 19.95 -14.51 3.33
C PHE A 30 20.40 -13.33 4.21
N GLY A 31 21.69 -13.25 4.46
CA GLY A 31 22.33 -12.28 5.32
C GLY A 31 23.37 -12.88 6.25
N ASN A 32 23.05 -13.97 6.96
CA ASN A 32 23.94 -14.58 7.94
C ASN A 32 24.82 -15.70 7.33
N LEU A 33 24.20 -16.70 6.67
CA LEU A 33 24.96 -17.79 6.03
C LEU A 33 25.71 -17.28 4.80
N VAL A 34 25.07 -16.46 3.98
CA VAL A 34 25.68 -15.77 2.85
C VAL A 34 25.35 -14.28 3.01
N THR A 35 26.38 -13.45 3.04
CA THR A 35 26.25 -12.02 3.29
C THR A 35 26.57 -11.24 2.01
N MET A 36 25.83 -10.18 1.71
CA MET A 36 26.18 -9.26 0.63
C MET A 36 27.60 -8.70 0.80
N GLN A 37 28.29 -8.43 -0.30
CA GLN A 37 29.64 -7.88 -0.27
C GLN A 37 29.66 -6.41 0.17
N TRP A 38 28.65 -5.64 -0.24
CA TRP A 38 28.47 -4.23 0.10
C TRP A 38 27.00 -3.83 0.11
N TRP A 39 26.69 -2.70 0.66
CA TRP A 39 25.33 -2.18 0.85
C TRP A 39 24.54 -1.96 -0.45
N ASN A 40 25.21 -1.80 -1.59
CA ASN A 40 24.52 -1.71 -2.89
C ASN A 40 23.70 -2.97 -3.24
N ASP A 41 24.06 -4.11 -2.68
CA ASP A 41 23.33 -5.38 -2.81
C ASP A 41 22.49 -5.73 -1.56
N LEU A 42 22.05 -4.72 -0.78
CA LEU A 42 21.17 -4.90 0.40
C LEU A 42 19.94 -5.77 0.10
N TRP A 43 19.46 -5.71 -1.12
CA TRP A 43 18.33 -6.51 -1.61
C TRP A 43 18.58 -8.04 -1.53
N LEU A 44 19.81 -8.50 -1.59
CA LEU A 44 20.14 -9.93 -1.39
C LEU A 44 19.70 -10.43 -0.01
N ASN A 45 19.66 -9.55 0.97
CA ASN A 45 19.15 -9.85 2.31
C ASN A 45 17.65 -9.54 2.37
N GLU A 46 17.27 -8.29 2.20
CA GLU A 46 15.94 -7.76 2.51
C GLU A 46 14.85 -8.23 1.54
N SER A 47 15.13 -8.21 0.23
CA SER A 47 14.15 -8.69 -0.76
C SER A 47 13.87 -10.18 -0.63
N PHE A 48 14.91 -10.97 -0.31
CA PHE A 48 14.72 -12.39 -0.05
C PHE A 48 13.96 -12.65 1.24
N ALA A 49 14.30 -11.97 2.33
CA ALA A 49 13.55 -12.10 3.58
C ALA A 49 12.09 -11.72 3.39
N ASN A 50 11.83 -10.61 2.67
CA ASN A 50 10.47 -10.17 2.33
C ASN A 50 9.70 -11.21 1.47
N MET A 51 10.31 -11.81 0.44
CA MET A 51 9.62 -12.87 -0.31
C MET A 51 9.42 -14.15 0.54
N MET A 52 10.44 -14.55 1.31
CA MET A 52 10.43 -15.82 2.05
C MET A 52 9.47 -15.80 3.24
N GLU A 53 9.19 -14.65 3.84
CA GLU A 53 8.16 -14.54 4.88
C GLU A 53 6.79 -14.98 4.34
N TYR A 54 6.41 -14.54 3.14
CA TYR A 54 5.17 -14.95 2.48
C TYR A 54 5.20 -16.43 2.08
N VAL A 55 6.31 -16.92 1.53
CA VAL A 55 6.47 -18.35 1.18
C VAL A 55 6.30 -19.24 2.41
N ALA A 56 6.92 -18.87 3.53
CA ALA A 56 6.90 -19.66 4.74
C ALA A 56 5.53 -19.67 5.42
N ILE A 57 4.90 -18.51 5.55
CA ILE A 57 3.61 -18.41 6.23
C ILE A 57 2.49 -19.00 5.37
N ASP A 58 2.50 -18.80 4.05
CA ASP A 58 1.52 -19.44 3.15
C ASP A 58 1.58 -20.98 3.21
N ALA A 59 2.77 -21.54 3.37
CA ALA A 59 2.95 -22.98 3.55
C ALA A 59 2.50 -23.51 4.92
N LEU A 60 2.60 -22.69 5.99
CA LEU A 60 2.23 -23.05 7.35
C LEU A 60 0.75 -22.76 7.66
N GLN A 61 0.20 -21.74 7.08
CA GLN A 61 -1.16 -21.22 7.26
C GLN A 61 -1.79 -20.92 5.89
N PRO A 62 -2.14 -21.96 5.09
CA PRO A 62 -2.66 -21.77 3.73
C PRO A 62 -3.95 -20.92 3.69
N ASP A 63 -4.78 -21.02 4.73
CA ASP A 63 -6.06 -20.31 4.85
C ASP A 63 -5.87 -18.79 5.05
N TRP A 64 -4.66 -18.32 5.30
CA TRP A 64 -4.37 -16.88 5.38
C TRP A 64 -4.17 -16.22 4.02
N HIS A 65 -4.10 -16.98 2.93
CA HIS A 65 -3.98 -16.45 1.57
C HIS A 65 -2.86 -15.42 1.39
N MET A 66 -1.66 -15.71 1.91
CA MET A 66 -0.56 -14.74 2.04
C MET A 66 -0.14 -14.09 0.72
N TRP A 67 -0.33 -14.76 -0.42
CA TRP A 67 -0.05 -14.15 -1.72
C TRP A 67 -1.03 -13.04 -2.11
N GLU A 68 -2.24 -13.06 -1.57
CA GLU A 68 -3.20 -11.96 -1.71
C GLU A 68 -2.78 -10.78 -0.82
N ASP A 69 -2.28 -11.03 0.39
CA ASP A 69 -1.66 -10.01 1.25
C ASP A 69 -0.43 -9.39 0.57
N PHE A 70 0.45 -10.21 0.00
CA PHE A 70 1.58 -9.72 -0.79
C PHE A 70 1.12 -8.80 -1.94
N ALA A 71 0.10 -9.22 -2.68
CA ALA A 71 -0.46 -8.46 -3.78
C ALA A 71 -1.02 -7.11 -3.33
N THR A 72 -1.79 -7.07 -2.26
CA THR A 72 -2.48 -5.85 -1.81
C THR A 72 -1.58 -4.89 -1.04
N ASN A 73 -0.56 -5.39 -0.34
CA ASN A 73 0.37 -4.60 0.45
C ASN A 73 1.65 -4.27 -0.35
N GLU A 74 2.50 -5.28 -0.57
CA GLU A 74 3.83 -5.10 -1.17
C GLU A 74 3.74 -4.59 -2.61
N VAL A 75 2.96 -5.27 -3.45
CA VAL A 75 2.84 -4.88 -4.86
C VAL A 75 2.26 -3.47 -5.00
N THR A 76 1.25 -3.12 -4.22
CA THR A 76 0.64 -1.76 -4.22
C THR A 76 1.66 -0.70 -3.80
N ALA A 77 2.43 -0.95 -2.74
CA ALA A 77 3.46 -0.03 -2.26
C ALA A 77 4.57 0.15 -3.31
N ALA A 78 5.05 -0.95 -3.90
CA ALA A 78 6.07 -0.93 -4.94
C ALA A 78 5.62 -0.13 -6.17
N LEU A 79 4.43 -0.41 -6.71
CA LEU A 79 3.91 0.29 -7.89
C LEU A 79 3.79 1.80 -7.66
N ARG A 80 3.29 2.22 -6.50
CA ARG A 80 3.13 3.64 -6.15
C ARG A 80 4.46 4.37 -6.05
N ARG A 81 5.43 3.76 -5.36
CA ARG A 81 6.74 4.38 -5.11
C ARG A 81 7.59 4.43 -6.36
N ASP A 82 7.63 3.32 -7.10
CA ASP A 82 8.46 3.15 -8.29
C ASP A 82 7.96 3.96 -9.50
N SER A 83 6.72 4.47 -9.42
CA SER A 83 6.13 5.37 -10.44
C SER A 83 6.59 6.83 -10.34
N LEU A 84 7.29 7.21 -9.27
CA LEU A 84 7.74 8.58 -9.08
C LEU A 84 9.08 8.82 -9.78
N ASP A 85 9.27 10.00 -10.34
CA ASP A 85 10.61 10.40 -10.82
C ASP A 85 11.57 10.61 -9.64
N GLY A 86 12.85 10.30 -9.84
CA GLY A 86 13.85 10.37 -8.77
C GLY A 86 13.85 9.20 -7.77
N VAL A 87 12.99 8.18 -7.96
CA VAL A 87 13.05 6.95 -7.15
C VAL A 87 14.38 6.22 -7.37
N GLN A 88 14.86 5.55 -6.32
CA GLN A 88 16.05 4.70 -6.42
C GLN A 88 15.77 3.38 -7.15
N SER A 89 16.82 2.78 -7.73
CA SER A 89 16.82 1.37 -8.15
C SER A 89 16.89 0.42 -6.94
N VAL A 90 16.58 -0.86 -7.15
CA VAL A 90 16.71 -1.90 -6.11
C VAL A 90 18.20 -2.05 -5.70
N GLN A 91 19.09 -2.05 -6.70
CA GLN A 91 20.52 -1.95 -6.49
C GLN A 91 20.94 -0.49 -6.67
N ALA A 92 21.25 0.19 -5.58
CA ALA A 92 21.64 1.60 -5.58
C ALA A 92 23.09 1.76 -5.13
N ASP A 93 23.84 2.67 -5.77
CA ASP A 93 25.21 2.98 -5.36
C ASP A 93 25.25 3.62 -3.97
N VAL A 94 26.20 3.19 -3.15
CA VAL A 94 26.44 3.71 -1.80
C VAL A 94 27.88 4.17 -1.70
N ASN A 95 28.04 5.48 -1.64
CA ASN A 95 29.36 6.11 -1.63
C ASN A 95 29.75 6.65 -0.23
N HIS A 96 28.78 6.83 0.66
CA HIS A 96 28.99 7.35 2.00
C HIS A 96 28.11 6.60 3.04
N PRO A 97 28.61 6.36 4.28
CA PRO A 97 27.82 5.70 5.33
C PRO A 97 26.49 6.38 5.66
N ASP A 98 26.40 7.70 5.57
CA ASP A 98 25.17 8.46 5.85
C ASP A 98 24.04 8.20 4.82
N GLU A 99 24.39 7.61 3.67
CA GLU A 99 23.41 7.22 2.65
C GLU A 99 22.74 5.86 2.97
N ILE A 100 23.34 5.05 3.86
CA ILE A 100 22.87 3.68 4.14
C ILE A 100 21.43 3.68 4.65
N SER A 101 21.07 4.58 5.56
CA SER A 101 19.71 4.65 6.11
C SER A 101 18.65 4.90 5.03
N THR A 102 18.99 5.64 3.98
CA THR A 102 18.08 5.98 2.88
C THR A 102 17.86 4.82 1.90
N LEU A 103 18.68 3.77 1.96
CA LEU A 103 18.51 2.58 1.14
C LEU A 103 17.35 1.70 1.61
N PHE A 104 17.01 1.74 2.89
CA PHE A 104 15.95 0.94 3.47
C PHE A 104 14.56 1.48 3.11
N ASP A 105 14.33 1.82 1.82
CA ASP A 105 13.00 2.17 1.32
C ASP A 105 12.15 0.89 1.25
N PRO A 106 11.10 0.76 2.10
CA PRO A 106 10.28 -0.46 2.17
C PRO A 106 9.64 -0.83 0.84
N ALA A 107 9.27 0.18 0.05
CA ALA A 107 8.61 -0.04 -1.23
C ALA A 107 9.56 -0.52 -2.34
N ILE A 108 10.86 -0.24 -2.23
CA ILE A 108 11.84 -0.56 -3.28
C ILE A 108 12.69 -1.77 -2.91
N VAL A 109 13.46 -1.69 -1.82
CA VAL A 109 14.39 -2.77 -1.47
C VAL A 109 13.64 -4.01 -0.97
N TYR A 110 12.52 -3.83 -0.28
CA TYR A 110 11.69 -4.94 0.19
C TYR A 110 10.64 -5.33 -0.86
N ALA A 111 9.66 -4.48 -1.09
CA ALA A 111 8.48 -4.80 -1.89
C ALA A 111 8.78 -5.04 -3.38
N LYS A 112 9.42 -4.08 -4.08
CA LYS A 112 9.82 -4.28 -5.49
C LYS A 112 10.82 -5.42 -5.62
N GLY A 113 11.84 -5.45 -4.76
CA GLY A 113 12.84 -6.51 -4.79
C GLY A 113 12.23 -7.89 -4.56
N GLY A 114 11.37 -8.06 -3.55
CA GLY A 114 10.62 -9.30 -3.32
C GLY A 114 9.75 -9.70 -4.51
N ARG A 115 9.04 -8.73 -5.11
CA ARG A 115 8.24 -8.97 -6.32
C ARG A 115 9.07 -9.41 -7.52
N LEU A 116 10.28 -8.87 -7.71
CA LEU A 116 11.18 -9.31 -8.77
C LEU A 116 11.65 -10.75 -8.55
N LEU A 117 11.86 -11.18 -7.31
CA LEU A 117 12.18 -12.56 -6.98
C LEU A 117 10.99 -13.50 -7.24
N VAL A 118 9.76 -13.09 -6.93
CA VAL A 118 8.53 -13.83 -7.29
C VAL A 118 8.42 -13.96 -8.80
N MET A 119 8.71 -12.90 -9.56
CA MET A 119 8.72 -12.91 -11.03
C MET A 119 9.70 -13.94 -11.59
N VAL A 120 10.93 -13.97 -11.07
CA VAL A 120 11.95 -14.97 -11.47
C VAL A 120 11.50 -16.39 -11.12
N ARG A 121 11.05 -16.60 -9.88
CA ARG A 121 10.53 -17.90 -9.42
C ARG A 121 9.43 -18.42 -10.33
N LYS A 122 8.50 -17.56 -10.74
CA LYS A 122 7.42 -17.91 -11.68
C LYS A 122 7.94 -18.20 -13.09
N LEU A 123 8.93 -17.42 -13.56
CA LEU A 123 9.49 -17.55 -14.89
C LEU A 123 10.24 -18.86 -15.09
N ILE A 124 11.10 -19.26 -14.12
CA ILE A 124 11.94 -20.45 -14.21
C ILE A 124 11.31 -21.71 -13.62
N GLY A 125 10.25 -21.53 -12.81
CA GLY A 125 9.57 -22.61 -12.11
C GLY A 125 10.22 -22.99 -10.77
N GLU A 126 9.44 -23.61 -9.90
CA GLU A 126 9.80 -23.90 -8.51
C GLU A 126 11.05 -24.81 -8.40
N GLU A 127 11.13 -25.85 -9.21
CA GLU A 127 12.24 -26.82 -9.14
C GLU A 127 13.58 -26.18 -9.49
N ALA A 128 13.63 -25.39 -10.57
CA ALA A 128 14.85 -24.70 -10.99
C ALA A 128 15.24 -23.61 -9.99
N PHE A 129 14.26 -22.87 -9.44
CA PHE A 129 14.50 -21.86 -8.42
C PHE A 129 15.13 -22.47 -7.16
N ARG A 130 14.56 -23.57 -6.64
CA ARG A 130 15.11 -24.29 -5.48
C ARG A 130 16.48 -24.87 -5.75
N ALA A 131 16.71 -25.46 -6.93
CA ALA A 131 18.01 -26.03 -7.30
C ALA A 131 19.09 -24.94 -7.37
N GLY A 132 18.78 -23.78 -7.96
CA GLY A 132 19.68 -22.63 -8.03
C GLY A 132 20.01 -22.07 -6.64
N LEU A 133 19.02 -21.91 -5.76
CA LEU A 133 19.26 -21.47 -4.38
C LEU A 133 20.12 -22.48 -3.60
N LYS A 134 19.87 -23.78 -3.76
CA LYS A 134 20.69 -24.82 -3.12
C LYS A 134 22.15 -24.70 -3.57
N SER A 135 22.40 -24.59 -4.86
CA SER A 135 23.74 -24.42 -5.43
C SER A 135 24.41 -23.15 -4.89
N TYR A 136 23.66 -22.04 -4.84
CA TYR A 136 24.14 -20.76 -4.30
C TYR A 136 24.60 -20.90 -2.85
N PHE A 137 23.80 -21.50 -1.96
CA PHE A 137 24.18 -21.69 -0.57
C PHE A 137 25.35 -22.68 -0.40
N GLU A 138 25.39 -23.78 -1.15
CA GLU A 138 26.51 -24.73 -1.10
C GLU A 138 27.84 -24.08 -1.51
N LYS A 139 27.83 -23.21 -2.50
CA LYS A 139 29.01 -22.54 -3.04
C LYS A 139 29.51 -21.37 -2.20
N PHE A 140 28.57 -20.60 -1.61
CA PHE A 140 28.86 -19.34 -0.96
C PHE A 140 28.64 -19.31 0.55
N ALA A 141 28.33 -20.45 1.20
CA ALA A 141 28.22 -20.54 2.66
C ALA A 141 29.42 -19.91 3.36
N TYR A 142 29.18 -19.03 4.32
CA TYR A 142 30.18 -18.26 5.09
C TYR A 142 31.05 -17.33 4.25
N LYS A 143 30.54 -16.86 3.11
CA LYS A 143 31.22 -15.91 2.21
C LYS A 143 30.34 -14.71 1.91
N ASN A 144 30.96 -13.75 1.24
CA ASN A 144 30.24 -12.59 0.69
C ASN A 144 29.96 -12.77 -0.81
N THR A 145 28.85 -12.22 -1.28
CA THR A 145 28.39 -12.31 -2.67
C THR A 145 27.89 -10.98 -3.21
N VAL A 146 27.82 -10.89 -4.52
CA VAL A 146 27.15 -9.85 -5.28
C VAL A 146 25.96 -10.43 -6.03
N GLY A 147 25.04 -9.59 -6.50
CA GLY A 147 23.83 -10.03 -7.18
C GLY A 147 24.07 -11.02 -8.33
N ASN A 148 25.12 -10.81 -9.11
CA ASN A 148 25.49 -11.72 -10.21
C ASN A 148 25.78 -13.15 -9.78
N ASP A 149 26.33 -13.35 -8.59
CA ASP A 149 26.61 -14.70 -8.07
C ASP A 149 25.32 -15.52 -7.93
N LEU A 150 24.25 -14.89 -7.46
CA LEU A 150 22.94 -15.51 -7.36
C LEU A 150 22.32 -15.75 -8.74
N TRP A 151 22.32 -14.72 -9.60
CA TRP A 151 21.70 -14.86 -10.92
C TRP A 151 22.35 -15.93 -11.77
N GLN A 152 23.66 -16.13 -11.67
CA GLN A 152 24.38 -17.19 -12.36
C GLN A 152 23.92 -18.60 -11.91
N GLU A 153 23.72 -18.81 -10.60
CA GLU A 153 23.25 -20.11 -10.11
C GLU A 153 21.81 -20.41 -10.55
N LEU A 154 20.93 -19.41 -10.60
CA LEU A 154 19.57 -19.54 -11.13
C LEU A 154 19.56 -19.76 -12.65
N GLU A 155 20.45 -19.08 -13.39
CA GLU A 155 20.63 -19.27 -14.82
C GLU A 155 21.12 -20.70 -15.15
N LEU A 156 22.11 -21.18 -14.42
CA LEU A 156 22.63 -22.56 -14.56
C LEU A 156 21.55 -23.61 -14.26
N ALA A 157 20.75 -23.40 -13.21
CA ALA A 157 19.70 -24.33 -12.82
C ALA A 157 18.51 -24.36 -13.80
N SER A 158 18.19 -23.21 -14.41
CA SER A 158 17.02 -23.09 -15.27
C SER A 158 17.31 -23.20 -16.77
N GLY A 159 18.56 -22.94 -17.19
CA GLY A 159 18.93 -22.80 -18.59
C GLY A 159 18.35 -21.54 -19.28
N GLN A 160 17.84 -20.57 -18.50
CA GLN A 160 17.27 -19.33 -19.02
C GLN A 160 18.20 -18.13 -18.76
N PRO A 161 18.22 -17.09 -19.59
CA PRO A 161 19.17 -15.96 -19.48
C PRO A 161 18.81 -14.99 -18.33
N ILE A 162 18.87 -15.48 -17.08
CA ILE A 162 18.43 -14.75 -15.89
C ILE A 162 19.37 -13.59 -15.54
N VAL A 163 20.68 -13.75 -15.76
CA VAL A 163 21.67 -12.69 -15.48
C VAL A 163 21.32 -11.39 -16.22
N ASN A 164 21.12 -11.46 -17.52
CA ASN A 164 20.83 -10.27 -18.33
C ASN A 164 19.46 -9.67 -18.00
N LEU A 165 18.46 -10.53 -17.78
CA LEU A 165 17.11 -10.11 -17.41
C LEU A 165 17.14 -9.35 -16.09
N MET A 166 17.72 -9.93 -15.05
CA MET A 166 17.65 -9.38 -13.71
C MET A 166 18.58 -8.20 -13.47
N ASN A 167 19.75 -8.15 -14.13
CA ASN A 167 20.60 -6.97 -14.05
C ASN A 167 19.89 -5.71 -14.53
N THR A 168 19.05 -5.81 -15.57
CA THR A 168 18.23 -4.68 -16.00
C THR A 168 17.22 -4.28 -14.93
N TRP A 169 16.50 -5.24 -14.36
CA TRP A 169 15.45 -4.97 -13.39
C TRP A 169 15.95 -4.38 -12.07
N ILE A 170 17.10 -4.83 -11.55
CA ILE A 170 17.62 -4.36 -10.26
C ILE A 170 18.36 -3.03 -10.36
N SER A 171 19.03 -2.75 -11.48
CA SER A 171 19.83 -1.52 -11.66
C SER A 171 19.03 -0.34 -12.20
N GLN A 172 17.84 -0.57 -12.76
CA GLN A 172 17.03 0.46 -13.39
C GLN A 172 15.86 0.88 -12.49
N PRO A 173 15.76 2.18 -12.09
CA PRO A 173 14.63 2.67 -11.32
C PRO A 173 13.38 2.79 -12.19
N GLY A 174 12.20 2.65 -11.57
CA GLY A 174 10.93 2.73 -12.25
C GLY A 174 10.43 1.38 -12.77
N LEU A 175 9.26 1.41 -13.37
CA LEU A 175 8.56 0.26 -13.94
C LEU A 175 7.97 0.62 -15.30
N PRO A 176 7.71 -0.38 -16.17
CA PRO A 176 7.04 -0.13 -17.43
C PRO A 176 5.51 -0.14 -17.32
N VAL A 177 4.84 0.64 -18.16
CA VAL A 177 3.47 0.37 -18.59
C VAL A 177 3.50 -0.38 -19.90
N VAL A 178 2.70 -1.46 -20.00
CA VAL A 178 2.50 -2.22 -21.25
C VAL A 178 1.14 -1.85 -21.81
N SER A 179 1.12 -1.14 -22.93
CA SER A 179 -0.10 -0.83 -23.66
C SER A 179 -0.48 -1.97 -24.60
N VAL A 180 -1.73 -2.40 -24.54
CA VAL A 180 -2.30 -3.48 -25.37
C VAL A 180 -3.28 -2.88 -26.36
N SER A 181 -2.99 -3.00 -27.65
CA SER A 181 -3.89 -2.60 -28.74
C SER A 181 -4.25 -3.82 -29.60
N ASN A 182 -5.50 -4.22 -29.56
CA ASN A 182 -5.97 -5.41 -30.25
C ASN A 182 -6.37 -5.11 -31.71
N SER A 183 -6.07 -6.07 -32.59
CA SER A 183 -6.53 -6.16 -33.97
C SER A 183 -6.95 -7.63 -34.20
N HIS A 184 -8.15 -7.92 -34.58
CA HIS A 184 -8.78 -9.23 -34.82
C HIS A 184 -8.10 -10.45 -34.12
N ASP A 185 -7.03 -10.99 -34.70
CA ASP A 185 -6.28 -12.18 -34.28
C ASP A 185 -4.87 -11.84 -33.75
N ALA A 186 -4.56 -10.56 -33.55
CA ALA A 186 -3.28 -10.09 -33.06
C ALA A 186 -3.44 -8.96 -32.05
N ALA A 187 -2.46 -8.81 -31.17
CA ALA A 187 -2.31 -7.65 -30.29
C ALA A 187 -0.93 -7.01 -30.49
N ILE A 188 -0.91 -5.70 -30.56
CA ILE A 188 0.33 -4.92 -30.50
C ILE A 188 0.57 -4.58 -29.04
N LEU A 189 1.73 -4.99 -28.50
CA LEU A 189 2.20 -4.69 -27.17
C LEU A 189 3.30 -3.65 -27.28
N SER A 190 3.14 -2.52 -26.60
CA SER A 190 4.20 -1.50 -26.49
C SER A 190 4.52 -1.21 -25.04
N GLN A 191 5.79 -0.93 -24.74
CA GLN A 191 6.22 -0.55 -23.41
C GLN A 191 6.87 0.83 -23.38
N GLU A 192 6.64 1.54 -22.30
CA GLU A 192 7.33 2.77 -21.93
C GLU A 192 7.46 2.83 -20.42
N ARG A 193 8.37 3.67 -19.90
CA ARG A 193 8.47 3.88 -18.46
C ARG A 193 7.22 4.57 -17.95
N PHE A 194 6.64 4.00 -16.90
CA PHE A 194 5.45 4.52 -16.25
C PHE A 194 5.80 5.59 -15.22
N PHE A 195 5.07 6.71 -15.25
CA PHE A 195 5.24 7.81 -14.30
C PHE A 195 3.92 8.31 -13.74
N ILE A 196 3.96 8.78 -12.50
CA ILE A 196 2.93 9.58 -11.86
C ILE A 196 3.50 10.97 -11.60
N GLY A 197 2.87 12.03 -12.13
CA GLY A 197 3.29 13.41 -11.99
C GLY A 197 4.38 13.84 -12.96
N GLU A 198 4.97 15.01 -12.70
CA GLU A 198 6.05 15.58 -13.53
C GLU A 198 7.26 14.64 -13.58
N HIS A 199 7.81 14.48 -14.76
CA HIS A 199 8.97 13.61 -14.98
C HIS A 199 9.79 14.03 -16.19
N GLN A 200 11.04 13.57 -16.25
CA GLN A 200 11.88 13.70 -17.42
C GLN A 200 11.57 12.58 -18.43
N PRO A 201 11.68 12.84 -19.76
CA PRO A 201 11.56 11.79 -20.76
C PRO A 201 12.51 10.62 -20.48
N SER A 202 12.07 9.40 -20.75
CA SER A 202 12.84 8.18 -20.51
C SER A 202 12.73 7.23 -21.69
N ASP A 203 13.85 6.73 -22.16
CA ASP A 203 13.95 5.66 -23.16
C ASP A 203 14.20 4.28 -22.52
N ALA A 204 14.02 4.17 -21.20
CA ALA A 204 14.22 2.95 -20.47
C ALA A 204 13.26 1.85 -20.92
N LEU A 205 13.80 0.66 -21.16
CA LEU A 205 13.06 -0.54 -21.52
C LEU A 205 13.42 -1.67 -20.58
N TRP A 206 12.47 -2.56 -20.34
CA TRP A 206 12.64 -3.74 -19.50
C TRP A 206 12.40 -5.02 -20.29
N PRO A 207 13.11 -6.11 -19.99
CA PRO A 207 12.73 -7.44 -20.46
C PRO A 207 11.56 -7.94 -19.59
N ILE A 208 10.32 -7.83 -20.08
CA ILE A 208 9.09 -8.10 -19.34
C ILE A 208 8.60 -9.51 -19.63
N PRO A 209 8.58 -10.45 -18.67
CA PRO A 209 7.91 -11.73 -18.83
C PRO A 209 6.40 -11.53 -18.99
N LEU A 210 5.85 -12.02 -20.10
CA LEU A 210 4.43 -11.94 -20.41
C LEU A 210 3.70 -13.16 -19.86
N PHE A 211 3.12 -13.00 -18.66
CA PHE A 211 2.22 -14.00 -18.08
C PHE A 211 0.80 -13.68 -18.55
N ALA A 212 0.31 -14.43 -19.52
CA ALA A 212 -0.96 -14.14 -20.19
C ALA A 212 -2.01 -15.23 -19.94
N ASN A 213 -3.29 -14.89 -20.17
CA ASN A 213 -4.43 -15.81 -20.07
C ASN A 213 -4.51 -16.83 -21.23
N GLN A 214 -3.55 -16.81 -22.13
CA GLN A 214 -3.41 -17.72 -23.27
C GLN A 214 -1.93 -17.84 -23.66
N PRO A 215 -1.51 -18.93 -24.33
CA PRO A 215 -0.16 -19.05 -24.85
C PRO A 215 0.15 -17.93 -25.85
N LEU A 216 1.32 -17.35 -25.75
CA LEU A 216 1.83 -16.34 -26.67
C LEU A 216 3.08 -16.87 -27.38
N ASP A 217 3.26 -16.47 -28.64
CA ASP A 217 4.48 -16.73 -29.44
C ASP A 217 5.70 -15.94 -28.93
N VAL A 218 5.48 -14.83 -28.22
CA VAL A 218 6.50 -14.05 -27.51
C VAL A 218 6.32 -14.23 -26.00
N LYS A 219 7.35 -14.73 -25.31
CA LYS A 219 7.30 -14.94 -23.85
C LYS A 219 7.85 -13.76 -23.05
N ILE A 220 8.78 -13.01 -23.62
CA ILE A 220 9.42 -11.85 -22.98
C ILE A 220 9.37 -10.67 -23.96
N LEU A 221 8.74 -9.57 -23.54
CA LEU A 221 8.77 -8.31 -24.29
C LEU A 221 10.06 -7.57 -23.91
N ASN A 222 11.04 -7.58 -24.83
CA ASN A 222 12.35 -6.94 -24.66
C ASN A 222 12.60 -5.77 -25.62
N GLN A 223 11.61 -5.43 -26.42
CA GLN A 223 11.64 -4.33 -27.37
C GLN A 223 10.58 -3.29 -27.02
N LYS A 224 10.67 -2.09 -27.60
CA LYS A 224 9.68 -1.04 -27.39
C LYS A 224 8.27 -1.46 -27.82
N GLU A 225 8.18 -2.26 -28.89
CA GLU A 225 6.92 -2.73 -29.45
C GLU A 225 7.08 -4.13 -30.05
N THR A 226 6.06 -4.95 -29.92
CA THR A 226 5.97 -6.26 -30.57
C THR A 226 4.52 -6.61 -30.91
N THR A 227 4.32 -7.49 -31.89
CA THR A 227 3.02 -8.06 -32.21
C THR A 227 2.97 -9.49 -31.70
N VAL A 228 1.88 -9.88 -31.05
CA VAL A 228 1.60 -11.25 -30.62
C VAL A 228 0.29 -11.74 -31.21
N TYR A 229 0.20 -13.04 -31.54
CA TYR A 229 -1.06 -13.64 -31.97
C TYR A 229 -1.95 -13.96 -30.78
N ILE A 230 -3.26 -13.70 -30.92
CA ILE A 230 -4.26 -13.92 -29.86
C ILE A 230 -5.47 -14.66 -30.41
N GLU A 231 -6.05 -15.56 -29.59
CA GLU A 231 -7.28 -16.31 -29.92
C GLU A 231 -8.51 -15.71 -29.21
N LYS A 232 -8.31 -14.97 -28.14
CA LYS A 232 -9.35 -14.33 -27.30
C LYS A 232 -8.82 -13.00 -26.75
N PRO A 233 -9.68 -12.16 -26.16
CA PRO A 233 -9.23 -10.92 -25.51
C PRO A 233 -8.07 -11.20 -24.55
N LEU A 234 -6.97 -10.47 -24.77
CA LEU A 234 -5.72 -10.69 -24.07
C LEU A 234 -5.75 -10.07 -22.68
N GLN A 235 -5.47 -10.88 -21.68
CA GLN A 235 -5.12 -10.42 -20.34
C GLN A 235 -3.65 -10.72 -20.08
N LEU A 236 -2.92 -9.74 -19.58
CA LEU A 236 -1.52 -9.83 -19.19
C LEU A 236 -1.36 -9.81 -17.69
N ASN A 237 -0.16 -10.17 -17.23
CA ASN A 237 0.21 -10.20 -15.80
C ASN A 237 -0.67 -11.13 -14.96
N CYS A 238 -1.15 -12.23 -15.55
CA CYS A 238 -1.99 -13.20 -14.86
C CYS A 238 -1.32 -13.75 -13.60
N GLY A 239 -2.08 -13.81 -12.51
CA GLY A 239 -1.57 -14.14 -11.18
C GLY A 239 -0.66 -13.07 -10.61
N LEU A 240 -0.70 -11.82 -11.13
CA LEU A 240 0.05 -10.65 -10.66
C LEU A 240 1.56 -10.94 -10.53
N SER A 241 2.12 -11.65 -11.52
CA SER A 241 3.41 -12.35 -11.39
C SER A 241 4.63 -11.51 -11.81
N ALA A 242 4.43 -10.34 -12.46
CA ALA A 242 5.53 -9.48 -12.93
C ALA A 242 5.32 -8.01 -12.55
N HIS A 243 6.41 -7.22 -12.57
CA HIS A 243 6.41 -5.84 -12.09
C HIS A 243 6.16 -4.84 -13.23
N PHE A 244 4.92 -4.75 -13.69
CA PHE A 244 4.49 -3.75 -14.67
C PHE A 244 3.00 -3.44 -14.51
N VAL A 245 2.53 -2.36 -15.13
CA VAL A 245 1.12 -1.94 -15.22
C VAL A 245 0.62 -2.22 -16.63
N THR A 246 -0.62 -2.68 -16.78
CA THR A 246 -1.21 -2.95 -18.10
C THR A 246 -2.28 -1.92 -18.44
N LYS A 247 -2.11 -1.26 -19.60
CA LYS A 247 -3.11 -0.38 -20.18
C LYS A 247 -3.79 -1.08 -21.35
N TYR A 248 -5.04 -1.45 -21.18
CA TYR A 248 -5.84 -2.07 -22.23
C TYR A 248 -6.54 -1.03 -23.11
N ASN A 249 -6.78 -1.38 -24.39
CA ASN A 249 -7.72 -0.64 -25.19
C ASN A 249 -9.16 -0.78 -24.65
N GLU A 250 -10.06 0.11 -25.03
CA GLU A 250 -11.41 0.20 -24.48
C GLU A 250 -12.19 -1.12 -24.58
N SER A 251 -12.16 -1.79 -25.75
CA SER A 251 -12.90 -3.05 -25.96
C SER A 251 -12.42 -4.19 -25.07
N THR A 252 -11.11 -4.32 -24.86
CA THR A 252 -10.55 -5.34 -23.94
C THR A 252 -10.85 -4.98 -22.48
N ARG A 253 -10.73 -3.72 -22.11
CA ARG A 253 -11.09 -3.25 -20.78
C ARG A 253 -12.57 -3.53 -20.44
N GLU A 254 -13.49 -3.18 -21.34
CA GLU A 254 -14.91 -3.49 -21.17
C GLU A 254 -15.18 -5.00 -21.03
N TYR A 255 -14.49 -5.81 -21.84
CA TYR A 255 -14.60 -7.27 -21.73
C TYR A 255 -14.12 -7.77 -20.37
N LEU A 256 -12.96 -7.30 -19.87
CA LEU A 256 -12.43 -7.69 -18.56
C LEU A 256 -13.35 -7.23 -17.42
N LEU A 257 -13.85 -6.01 -17.46
CA LEU A 257 -14.77 -5.48 -16.45
C LEU A 257 -16.09 -6.24 -16.42
N LYS A 258 -16.63 -6.59 -17.58
CA LYS A 258 -17.87 -7.38 -17.66
C LYS A 258 -17.74 -8.76 -17.05
N ASN A 259 -16.55 -9.35 -17.11
CA ASN A 259 -16.28 -10.71 -16.65
C ASN A 259 -15.44 -10.73 -15.35
N ILE A 260 -15.27 -9.59 -14.68
CA ILE A 260 -14.33 -9.47 -13.56
C ILE A 260 -14.66 -10.43 -12.41
N THR A 261 -15.93 -10.70 -12.15
CA THR A 261 -16.38 -11.61 -11.09
C THR A 261 -15.98 -13.07 -11.33
N GLU A 262 -15.72 -13.44 -12.58
CA GLU A 262 -15.33 -14.79 -13.00
C GLU A 262 -13.80 -15.01 -12.94
N LEU A 263 -13.02 -13.93 -12.79
CA LEU A 263 -11.55 -14.01 -12.80
C LEU A 263 -11.01 -14.59 -11.49
N PRO A 264 -9.81 -15.21 -11.50
CA PRO A 264 -9.08 -15.55 -10.29
C PRO A 264 -8.82 -14.32 -9.42
N THR A 265 -8.72 -14.50 -8.10
CA THR A 265 -8.54 -13.42 -7.12
C THR A 265 -7.37 -12.49 -7.45
N LEU A 266 -6.17 -13.02 -7.70
CA LEU A 266 -5.00 -12.21 -8.04
C LEU A 266 -5.16 -11.42 -9.35
N ASP A 267 -5.96 -11.91 -10.28
CA ASP A 267 -6.25 -11.22 -11.54
C ASP A 267 -7.24 -10.06 -11.31
N LYS A 268 -8.24 -10.22 -10.44
CA LYS A 268 -9.13 -9.14 -9.98
C LYS A 268 -8.33 -8.04 -9.28
N ILE A 269 -7.43 -8.43 -8.37
CA ILE A 269 -6.52 -7.52 -7.67
C ILE A 269 -5.66 -6.75 -8.68
N CYS A 270 -5.09 -7.44 -9.68
CA CYS A 270 -4.28 -6.81 -10.73
C CYS A 270 -5.05 -5.72 -11.48
N ILE A 271 -6.29 -6.01 -11.91
CA ILE A 271 -7.14 -5.06 -12.63
C ILE A 271 -7.48 -3.84 -11.76
N LEU A 272 -7.79 -4.03 -10.48
CA LEU A 272 -8.08 -2.95 -9.54
C LEU A 272 -6.86 -2.06 -9.29
N GLN A 273 -5.67 -2.67 -9.16
CA GLN A 273 -4.41 -1.94 -9.01
C GLN A 273 -4.07 -1.14 -10.26
N ASP A 274 -4.11 -1.80 -11.43
CA ASP A 274 -3.82 -1.15 -12.71
C ASP A 274 -4.78 0.02 -12.95
N ALA A 275 -6.09 -0.14 -12.75
CA ALA A 275 -7.06 0.93 -12.90
C ALA A 275 -6.77 2.12 -11.97
N THR A 276 -6.45 1.84 -10.70
CA THR A 276 -6.16 2.89 -9.72
C THR A 276 -4.89 3.66 -10.07
N ILE A 277 -3.83 2.97 -10.47
CA ILE A 277 -2.55 3.61 -10.74
C ILE A 277 -2.53 4.30 -12.11
N LEU A 278 -3.23 3.76 -13.11
CA LEU A 278 -3.44 4.40 -14.42
C LEU A 278 -4.25 5.70 -14.29
N ALA A 279 -5.28 5.71 -13.42
CA ALA A 279 -6.03 6.92 -13.12
C ALA A 279 -5.13 7.99 -12.49
N ARG A 280 -4.29 7.62 -11.52
CA ARG A 280 -3.32 8.54 -10.90
C ARG A 280 -2.34 9.14 -11.91
N ALA A 281 -1.89 8.34 -12.86
CA ALA A 281 -0.93 8.76 -13.90
C ALA A 281 -1.58 9.51 -15.08
N GLY A 282 -2.91 9.63 -15.13
CA GLY A 282 -3.60 10.31 -16.22
C GLY A 282 -3.82 9.50 -17.48
N PHE A 283 -3.51 8.21 -17.47
CA PHE A 283 -3.84 7.31 -18.58
C PHE A 283 -5.34 6.98 -18.62
N GLU A 284 -6.01 7.04 -17.48
CA GLU A 284 -7.46 6.89 -17.33
C GLU A 284 -8.03 7.99 -16.44
N ASN A 285 -9.34 8.21 -16.53
CA ASN A 285 -10.03 9.18 -15.67
C ASN A 285 -10.45 8.52 -14.36
N SER A 286 -10.25 9.19 -13.23
CA SER A 286 -10.58 8.66 -11.89
C SER A 286 -12.07 8.34 -11.71
N ALA A 287 -12.97 8.93 -12.50
CA ALA A 287 -14.39 8.59 -12.49
C ALA A 287 -14.65 7.11 -12.86
N SER A 288 -13.76 6.47 -13.64
CA SER A 288 -13.86 5.05 -14.01
C SER A 288 -13.75 4.09 -12.83
N LEU A 289 -13.17 4.53 -11.70
CA LEU A 289 -13.04 3.72 -10.49
C LEU A 289 -14.41 3.46 -9.83
N LEU A 290 -15.39 4.33 -10.03
CA LEU A 290 -16.71 4.17 -9.42
C LEU A 290 -17.47 2.95 -9.95
N PRO A 291 -17.73 2.80 -11.27
CA PRO A 291 -18.41 1.60 -11.79
C PRO A 291 -17.59 0.32 -11.57
N LEU A 292 -16.26 0.38 -11.60
CA LEU A 292 -15.39 -0.76 -11.29
C LEU A 292 -15.60 -1.24 -9.84
N ALA A 293 -15.55 -0.34 -8.86
CA ALA A 293 -15.81 -0.69 -7.47
C ALA A 293 -17.20 -1.30 -7.29
N LEU A 294 -18.24 -0.66 -7.86
CA LEU A 294 -19.62 -1.11 -7.72
C LEU A 294 -19.88 -2.48 -8.37
N SER A 295 -19.12 -2.88 -9.39
CA SER A 295 -19.23 -4.22 -9.99
C SER A 295 -18.81 -5.35 -9.04
N LEU A 296 -18.06 -5.03 -7.98
CA LEU A 296 -17.52 -5.96 -6.99
C LEU A 296 -18.20 -5.87 -5.61
N LYS A 297 -19.36 -5.20 -5.52
CA LYS A 297 -20.08 -5.02 -4.24
C LYS A 297 -20.56 -6.31 -3.57
N THR A 298 -20.64 -7.42 -4.32
CA THR A 298 -21.03 -8.75 -3.84
C THR A 298 -19.84 -9.72 -3.76
N GLU A 299 -18.62 -9.19 -3.84
CA GLU A 299 -17.41 -10.02 -3.74
C GLU A 299 -17.26 -10.61 -2.34
N THR A 300 -16.90 -11.89 -2.29
CA THR A 300 -16.75 -12.64 -1.04
C THR A 300 -15.30 -12.80 -0.60
N ASN A 301 -14.35 -12.60 -1.51
CA ASN A 301 -12.94 -12.51 -1.11
C ASN A 301 -12.64 -11.14 -0.48
N GLU A 302 -12.09 -11.13 0.69
CA GLU A 302 -11.84 -9.92 1.49
C GLU A 302 -10.91 -8.94 0.79
N LYS A 303 -9.81 -9.42 0.21
CA LYS A 303 -8.81 -8.54 -0.43
C LYS A 303 -9.40 -7.82 -1.65
N VAL A 304 -10.18 -8.50 -2.46
CA VAL A 304 -10.87 -7.90 -3.61
C VAL A 304 -11.93 -6.91 -3.15
N PHE A 305 -12.76 -7.30 -2.16
CA PHE A 305 -13.76 -6.40 -1.57
C PHE A 305 -13.13 -5.15 -0.94
N GLY A 306 -12.06 -5.34 -0.17
CA GLY A 306 -11.30 -4.25 0.46
C GLY A 306 -10.66 -3.31 -0.57
N MET A 307 -10.13 -3.83 -1.67
CA MET A 307 -9.60 -3.01 -2.75
C MET A 307 -10.67 -2.24 -3.52
N ALA A 308 -11.85 -2.83 -3.74
CA ALA A 308 -12.99 -2.12 -4.32
C ALA A 308 -13.47 -1.00 -3.39
N ALA A 309 -13.55 -1.24 -2.08
CA ALA A 309 -13.79 -0.22 -1.07
C ALA A 309 -12.70 0.88 -1.06
N GLY A 310 -11.44 0.48 -1.26
CA GLY A 310 -10.30 1.36 -1.44
C GLY A 310 -10.44 2.29 -2.65
N ALA A 311 -10.95 1.78 -3.77
CA ALA A 311 -11.23 2.57 -4.96
C ALA A 311 -12.28 3.67 -4.70
N LEU A 312 -13.32 3.39 -3.91
CA LEU A 312 -14.27 4.42 -3.44
C LEU A 312 -13.57 5.44 -2.51
N THR A 313 -12.66 4.98 -1.66
CA THR A 313 -11.88 5.85 -0.76
C THR A 313 -10.95 6.78 -1.55
N GLU A 314 -10.36 6.33 -2.67
CA GLU A 314 -9.57 7.17 -3.57
C GLU A 314 -10.38 8.38 -4.11
N LEU A 315 -11.69 8.26 -4.24
CA LEU A 315 -12.54 9.35 -4.71
C LEU A 315 -12.76 10.46 -3.66
N ARG A 316 -12.46 10.22 -2.38
CA ARG A 316 -12.66 11.20 -1.29
C ARG A 316 -11.91 12.51 -1.51
N LYS A 317 -10.72 12.46 -2.10
CA LYS A 317 -9.91 13.67 -2.38
C LYS A 317 -10.57 14.65 -3.35
N PHE A 318 -11.44 14.17 -4.25
CA PHE A 318 -12.13 15.00 -5.23
C PHE A 318 -13.34 15.74 -4.63
N VAL A 319 -13.86 15.27 -3.50
CA VAL A 319 -15.03 15.80 -2.81
C VAL A 319 -14.69 16.55 -1.52
N ASP A 320 -13.40 16.75 -1.23
CA ASP A 320 -12.91 17.29 0.05
C ASP A 320 -13.52 18.68 0.36
N ASP A 321 -13.70 19.52 -0.64
CA ASP A 321 -14.25 20.88 -0.57
C ASP A 321 -15.69 21.01 -1.07
N ASN A 322 -16.41 19.88 -1.33
CA ASN A 322 -17.77 19.87 -1.85
C ASN A 322 -18.69 18.99 -0.99
N ASP A 323 -19.49 19.61 -0.14
CA ASP A 323 -20.36 18.93 0.82
C ASP A 323 -21.41 18.04 0.14
N ALA A 324 -22.08 18.52 -0.91
CA ALA A 324 -23.09 17.74 -1.63
C ALA A 324 -22.50 16.50 -2.32
N ALA A 325 -21.34 16.63 -2.96
CA ALA A 325 -20.67 15.51 -3.58
C ALA A 325 -20.13 14.52 -2.54
N ARG A 326 -19.67 15.01 -1.39
CA ARG A 326 -19.26 14.17 -0.26
C ARG A 326 -20.43 13.37 0.28
N ASP A 327 -21.62 13.97 0.41
CA ASP A 327 -22.82 13.26 0.84
C ASP A 327 -23.26 12.21 -0.19
N SER A 328 -23.11 12.50 -1.50
CA SER A 328 -23.31 11.50 -2.55
C SER A 328 -22.35 10.32 -2.42
N LEU A 329 -21.05 10.58 -2.23
CA LEU A 329 -20.06 9.52 -2.05
C LEU A 329 -20.29 8.70 -0.77
N LYS A 330 -20.71 9.34 0.33
CA LYS A 330 -21.13 8.64 1.56
C LYS A 330 -22.27 7.68 1.29
N LYS A 331 -23.33 8.15 0.62
CA LYS A 331 -24.48 7.31 0.28
C LYS A 331 -24.10 6.13 -0.58
N ILE A 332 -23.31 6.34 -1.65
CA ILE A 332 -22.82 5.28 -2.54
C ILE A 332 -21.97 4.26 -1.75
N SER A 333 -21.10 4.74 -0.84
CA SER A 333 -20.27 3.87 0.00
C SER A 333 -21.11 3.01 0.95
N GLY A 334 -22.19 3.56 1.51
CA GLY A 334 -23.13 2.80 2.32
C GLY A 334 -23.91 1.76 1.50
N GLU A 335 -24.35 2.11 0.29
CA GLU A 335 -25.03 1.17 -0.61
C GLU A 335 -24.11 0.04 -1.09
N PHE A 336 -22.83 0.34 -1.32
CA PHE A 336 -21.82 -0.68 -1.63
C PHE A 336 -21.67 -1.71 -0.51
N ALA A 337 -21.62 -1.25 0.74
CA ALA A 337 -21.35 -2.09 1.90
C ALA A 337 -22.60 -2.80 2.46
N ARG A 338 -23.80 -2.35 2.12
CA ARG A 338 -25.05 -2.73 2.78
C ARG A 338 -25.30 -4.25 2.77
N ALA A 339 -25.17 -4.89 1.62
CA ALA A 339 -25.44 -6.33 1.51
C ALA A 339 -24.49 -7.17 2.38
N THR A 340 -23.20 -6.82 2.38
CA THR A 340 -22.21 -7.50 3.23
C THR A 340 -22.47 -7.23 4.71
N PHE A 341 -22.87 -6.00 5.07
CA PHE A 341 -23.23 -5.68 6.45
C PHE A 341 -24.50 -6.43 6.91
N GLU A 342 -25.52 -6.53 6.06
CA GLU A 342 -26.75 -7.29 6.38
C GLU A 342 -26.49 -8.80 6.51
N GLU A 343 -25.54 -9.34 5.75
CA GLU A 343 -25.10 -10.74 5.83
C GLU A 343 -24.32 -11.03 7.12
N LEU A 344 -23.29 -10.22 7.41
CA LEU A 344 -22.32 -10.49 8.46
C LEU A 344 -22.69 -9.87 9.81
N GLY A 345 -23.37 -8.73 9.82
CA GLY A 345 -23.78 -8.01 11.03
C GLY A 345 -22.62 -7.44 11.83
N TRP A 346 -22.84 -7.29 13.12
CA TRP A 346 -21.88 -6.74 14.09
C TRP A 346 -21.01 -7.78 14.76
N ASP A 347 -21.55 -8.95 15.01
CA ASP A 347 -20.94 -9.95 15.86
C ASP A 347 -20.45 -11.14 15.04
N GLU A 348 -19.30 -11.65 15.44
CA GLU A 348 -18.72 -12.85 14.84
C GLU A 348 -19.63 -14.07 15.10
N LYS A 349 -19.73 -14.95 14.12
CA LYS A 349 -20.52 -16.18 14.18
C LYS A 349 -19.60 -17.38 14.37
N ASP A 350 -20.09 -18.41 15.06
CA ASP A 350 -19.35 -19.66 15.23
C ASP A 350 -18.94 -20.26 13.87
N GLY A 351 -17.64 -20.48 13.70
CA GLY A 351 -17.08 -21.07 12.47
C GLY A 351 -16.94 -20.10 11.31
N GLU A 352 -17.02 -18.80 11.55
CA GLU A 352 -16.80 -17.76 10.56
C GLU A 352 -15.36 -17.75 10.05
N SER A 353 -15.18 -17.51 8.74
CA SER A 353 -13.86 -17.40 8.13
C SER A 353 -13.16 -16.08 8.48
N ASP A 354 -11.83 -16.05 8.34
CA ASP A 354 -11.05 -14.82 8.48
C ASP A 354 -11.46 -13.77 7.43
N ASP A 355 -11.75 -14.20 6.20
CA ASP A 355 -12.29 -13.35 5.13
C ASP A 355 -13.58 -12.64 5.56
N ASP A 356 -14.49 -13.33 6.21
CA ASP A 356 -15.76 -12.73 6.67
C ASP A 356 -15.55 -11.73 7.80
N ARG A 357 -14.61 -11.99 8.71
CA ARG A 357 -14.24 -11.02 9.78
C ARG A 357 -13.67 -9.73 9.20
N GLU A 358 -12.74 -9.83 8.25
CA GLU A 358 -12.14 -8.67 7.60
C GLU A 358 -13.14 -7.93 6.69
N ARG A 359 -14.02 -8.66 5.96
CA ARG A 359 -15.13 -8.09 5.18
C ARG A 359 -16.11 -7.32 6.08
N ARG A 360 -16.46 -7.87 7.26
CA ARG A 360 -17.30 -7.19 8.26
C ARG A 360 -16.68 -5.87 8.67
N THR A 361 -15.38 -5.86 8.99
CA THR A 361 -14.65 -4.64 9.39
C THR A 361 -14.69 -3.59 8.29
N THR A 362 -14.45 -3.99 7.04
CA THR A 362 -14.53 -3.11 5.87
C THR A 362 -15.95 -2.59 5.64
N ALA A 363 -16.96 -3.44 5.73
CA ALA A 363 -18.37 -3.06 5.56
C ALA A 363 -18.82 -2.09 6.65
N LEU A 364 -18.52 -2.37 7.92
CA LEU A 364 -18.81 -1.48 9.04
C LEU A 364 -18.11 -0.12 8.90
N SER A 365 -16.85 -0.10 8.47
CA SER A 365 -16.12 1.15 8.22
C SER A 365 -16.83 2.03 7.17
N LEU A 366 -17.32 1.44 6.08
CA LEU A 366 -18.06 2.16 5.04
C LEU A 366 -19.46 2.58 5.51
N MET A 367 -20.15 1.74 6.28
CA MET A 367 -21.45 2.08 6.88
C MET A 367 -21.33 3.24 7.87
N MET A 368 -20.26 3.27 8.70
CA MET A 368 -19.97 4.40 9.59
C MET A 368 -19.57 5.66 8.81
N TYR A 369 -18.80 5.51 7.72
CA TYR A 369 -18.47 6.63 6.82
C TYR A 369 -19.72 7.20 6.15
N SER A 370 -20.69 6.36 5.80
CA SER A 370 -21.98 6.80 5.23
C SER A 370 -22.86 7.55 6.23
N GLU A 371 -22.47 7.55 7.51
CA GLU A 371 -23.23 8.12 8.62
C GLU A 371 -24.63 7.46 8.77
N ASP A 372 -24.71 6.15 8.49
CA ASP A 372 -25.93 5.37 8.72
C ASP A 372 -26.33 5.45 10.20
N LYS A 373 -27.57 5.92 10.44
CA LYS A 373 -28.04 6.25 11.80
C LYS A 373 -28.16 5.03 12.70
N GLU A 374 -28.57 3.89 12.13
CA GLU A 374 -28.73 2.64 12.90
C GLU A 374 -27.36 2.12 13.31
N VAL A 375 -26.40 2.13 12.38
CA VAL A 375 -25.03 1.70 12.64
C VAL A 375 -24.33 2.62 13.65
N LEU A 376 -24.49 3.94 13.53
CA LEU A 376 -23.90 4.88 14.50
C LEU A 376 -24.52 4.76 15.91
N ASN A 377 -25.83 4.55 16.01
CA ASN A 377 -26.51 4.34 17.30
C ASN A 377 -26.09 3.01 17.96
N GLU A 378 -25.91 1.96 17.18
CA GLU A 378 -25.42 0.68 17.71
C GLU A 378 -23.96 0.81 18.16
N ALA A 379 -23.09 1.50 17.39
CA ALA A 379 -21.72 1.80 17.82
C ALA A 379 -21.68 2.55 19.16
N LYS A 380 -22.61 3.53 19.34
CA LYS A 380 -22.74 4.26 20.59
C LYS A 380 -23.19 3.35 21.74
N THR A 381 -24.20 2.52 21.51
CA THR A 381 -24.72 1.58 22.49
C THR A 381 -23.65 0.60 22.99
N ARG A 382 -22.85 0.07 22.04
CA ARG A 382 -21.73 -0.83 22.37
C ARG A 382 -20.64 -0.12 23.18
N PHE A 383 -20.29 1.10 22.80
CA PHE A 383 -19.31 1.90 23.52
C PHE A 383 -19.76 2.23 24.96
N ASP A 384 -21.02 2.64 25.13
CA ASP A 384 -21.54 3.06 26.43
C ASP A 384 -21.74 1.87 27.41
N ASN A 385 -22.03 0.67 26.91
CA ASN A 385 -22.40 -0.50 27.71
C ASN A 385 -21.25 -1.48 27.98
N ASN A 386 -20.09 -1.31 27.34
CA ASN A 386 -18.94 -2.21 27.47
C ASN A 386 -17.69 -1.45 27.93
N LYS A 387 -16.77 -2.15 28.58
CA LYS A 387 -15.41 -1.67 28.73
C LYS A 387 -14.69 -1.77 27.38
N LEU A 388 -13.65 -0.95 27.18
CA LEU A 388 -12.90 -0.98 25.91
C LEU A 388 -12.25 -2.35 25.65
N GLU A 389 -11.79 -3.03 26.69
CA GLU A 389 -11.18 -4.34 26.62
C GLU A 389 -12.18 -5.44 26.19
N ASP A 390 -13.47 -5.25 26.50
CA ASP A 390 -14.54 -6.22 26.23
C ASP A 390 -15.14 -6.03 24.80
N LEU A 391 -14.77 -4.97 24.09
CA LEU A 391 -15.19 -4.76 22.70
C LEU A 391 -14.46 -5.72 21.74
N PRO A 392 -15.15 -6.23 20.70
CA PRO A 392 -14.52 -7.11 19.71
C PRO A 392 -13.29 -6.44 19.07
N THR A 393 -12.16 -7.13 19.13
CA THR A 393 -10.85 -6.59 18.75
C THR A 393 -10.80 -6.05 17.33
N GLU A 394 -11.43 -6.76 16.37
CA GLU A 394 -11.42 -6.39 14.95
C GLU A 394 -12.16 -5.08 14.64
N ILE A 395 -13.16 -4.72 15.44
CA ILE A 395 -13.99 -3.52 15.21
C ILE A 395 -13.88 -2.48 16.32
N ARG A 396 -13.07 -2.73 17.36
CA ARG A 396 -12.91 -1.85 18.52
C ARG A 396 -12.48 -0.43 18.14
N ALA A 397 -11.47 -0.32 17.27
CA ALA A 397 -11.02 0.98 16.77
C ALA A 397 -12.13 1.73 16.01
N LEU A 398 -12.96 1.02 15.24
CA LEU A 398 -14.09 1.61 14.52
C LEU A 398 -15.16 2.14 15.49
N ILE A 399 -15.50 1.36 16.53
CA ILE A 399 -16.47 1.75 17.55
C ILE A 399 -15.98 3.01 18.29
N ILE A 400 -14.72 3.04 18.73
CA ILE A 400 -14.13 4.22 19.40
C ILE A 400 -14.15 5.42 18.44
N SER A 401 -13.71 5.23 17.19
CA SER A 401 -13.67 6.30 16.17
C SER A 401 -15.06 6.89 15.89
N ALA A 402 -16.08 6.04 15.76
CA ALA A 402 -17.45 6.50 15.53
C ALA A 402 -17.96 7.34 16.71
N ASN A 403 -17.65 6.93 17.95
CA ASN A 403 -18.07 7.66 19.15
C ASN A 403 -17.35 9.00 19.27
N VAL A 404 -16.03 9.05 19.10
CA VAL A 404 -15.27 10.31 19.11
C VAL A 404 -15.74 11.23 17.99
N ARG A 405 -15.97 10.70 16.79
CA ARG A 405 -16.34 11.51 15.62
C ARG A 405 -17.75 12.08 15.70
N HIS A 406 -18.72 11.38 16.30
CA HIS A 406 -20.14 11.74 16.22
C HIS A 406 -20.77 12.07 17.58
N PHE A 407 -20.18 11.65 18.70
CA PHE A 407 -20.76 11.79 20.05
C PHE A 407 -19.75 12.34 21.06
N GLU A 408 -18.67 12.99 20.61
CA GLU A 408 -17.59 13.49 21.46
C GLU A 408 -18.10 14.35 22.62
N THR A 409 -17.61 14.05 23.82
CA THR A 409 -17.71 14.89 25.01
C THR A 409 -16.34 15.09 25.63
N PRO A 410 -16.10 16.21 26.38
CA PRO A 410 -14.83 16.41 27.08
C PRO A 410 -14.49 15.26 28.02
N GLU A 411 -15.47 14.70 28.71
CA GLU A 411 -15.29 13.57 29.62
C GLU A 411 -14.85 12.30 28.89
N MET A 412 -15.45 12.00 27.73
CA MET A 412 -15.04 10.88 26.87
C MET A 412 -13.57 10.99 26.48
N ILE A 413 -13.11 12.17 26.06
CA ILE A 413 -11.72 12.40 25.66
C ILE A 413 -10.76 12.19 26.83
N GLU A 414 -11.08 12.71 28.02
CA GLU A 414 -10.26 12.49 29.20
C GLU A 414 -10.19 11.01 29.58
N ASN A 415 -11.33 10.30 29.55
CA ASN A 415 -11.39 8.87 29.86
C ASN A 415 -10.59 8.02 28.87
N LEU A 416 -10.64 8.35 27.58
CA LEU A 416 -9.84 7.66 26.55
C LEU A 416 -8.34 7.90 26.75
N PHE A 417 -7.90 9.12 27.08
CA PHE A 417 -6.49 9.36 27.41
C PHE A 417 -6.06 8.62 28.68
N ALA A 418 -6.92 8.56 29.70
CA ALA A 418 -6.64 7.80 30.90
C ALA A 418 -6.53 6.29 30.61
N ALA A 419 -7.42 5.74 29.78
CA ALA A 419 -7.36 4.35 29.32
C ALA A 419 -6.09 4.06 28.52
N TYR A 420 -5.71 4.96 27.58
CA TYR A 420 -4.47 4.85 26.82
C TYR A 420 -3.22 4.73 27.70
N LYS A 421 -3.15 5.56 28.76
CA LYS A 421 -2.01 5.56 29.69
C LYS A 421 -1.95 4.32 30.59
N ASN A 422 -3.10 3.77 30.96
CA ASN A 422 -3.19 2.74 31.99
C ASN A 422 -3.22 1.31 31.43
N THR A 423 -3.58 1.13 30.15
CA THR A 423 -3.59 -0.21 29.55
C THR A 423 -2.19 -0.72 29.26
N PRO A 424 -1.88 -1.99 29.58
CA PRO A 424 -0.65 -2.65 29.18
C PRO A 424 -0.70 -3.17 27.71
N SER A 425 -1.88 -3.21 27.09
CA SER A 425 -2.07 -3.71 25.71
C SER A 425 -1.68 -2.64 24.70
N ASN A 426 -0.67 -2.95 23.87
CA ASN A 426 -0.29 -2.08 22.76
C ASN A 426 -1.38 -1.98 21.68
N ASP A 427 -2.14 -3.06 21.45
CA ASP A 427 -3.23 -3.06 20.47
C ASP A 427 -4.35 -2.14 20.93
N LEU A 428 -4.76 -2.21 22.21
CA LEU A 428 -5.75 -1.29 22.76
C LEU A 428 -5.24 0.17 22.76
N GLN A 429 -3.94 0.40 23.04
CA GLN A 429 -3.35 1.74 22.90
C GLN A 429 -3.48 2.26 21.47
N ASN A 430 -3.22 1.40 20.48
CA ASN A 430 -3.35 1.78 19.08
C ASN A 430 -4.81 2.09 18.69
N ASP A 431 -5.76 1.26 19.12
CA ASP A 431 -7.18 1.46 18.85
C ASP A 431 -7.70 2.78 19.47
N ILE A 432 -7.27 3.09 20.67
CA ILE A 432 -7.60 4.37 21.34
C ILE A 432 -6.97 5.54 20.57
N ALA A 433 -5.74 5.42 20.10
CA ALA A 433 -5.07 6.45 19.30
C ALA A 433 -5.81 6.72 17.99
N ILE A 434 -6.21 5.67 17.24
CA ILE A 434 -7.04 5.77 16.05
C ILE A 434 -8.37 6.46 16.37
N GLY A 435 -9.01 6.05 17.47
CA GLY A 435 -10.26 6.64 17.91
C GLY A 435 -10.15 8.13 18.23
N LEU A 436 -9.22 8.52 19.09
CA LEU A 436 -9.01 9.91 19.49
C LEU A 436 -8.69 10.82 18.30
N THR A 437 -7.88 10.35 17.35
CA THR A 437 -7.48 11.12 16.16
C THR A 437 -8.59 11.24 15.11
N SER A 438 -9.72 10.55 15.28
CA SER A 438 -10.92 10.68 14.43
C SER A 438 -11.78 11.91 14.76
N THR A 439 -11.39 12.70 15.75
CA THR A 439 -12.13 13.89 16.22
C THR A 439 -12.39 14.89 15.08
N LYS A 440 -13.59 15.51 15.11
CA LYS A 440 -13.95 16.69 14.30
C LYS A 440 -13.72 18.00 15.05
N ASN A 441 -13.37 17.92 16.34
CA ASN A 441 -13.23 19.09 17.22
C ASN A 441 -11.79 19.65 17.14
N PRO A 442 -11.59 20.88 16.66
CA PRO A 442 -10.27 21.49 16.57
C PRO A 442 -9.51 21.53 17.90
N LYS A 443 -10.21 21.81 19.00
CA LYS A 443 -9.58 21.87 20.33
C LYS A 443 -9.05 20.51 20.80
N THR A 444 -9.76 19.44 20.48
CA THR A 444 -9.31 18.08 20.78
C THR A 444 -8.11 17.71 19.91
N ALA A 445 -8.11 18.07 18.62
CA ALA A 445 -6.95 17.88 17.74
C ALA A 445 -5.71 18.63 18.24
N GLU A 446 -5.86 19.90 18.64
CA GLU A 446 -4.79 20.71 19.25
C GLU A 446 -4.25 20.08 20.55
N LYS A 447 -5.15 19.57 21.40
CA LYS A 447 -4.77 18.88 22.64
C LYS A 447 -3.97 17.61 22.35
N ILE A 448 -4.38 16.80 21.37
CA ILE A 448 -3.66 15.60 20.96
C ILE A 448 -2.26 15.97 20.48
N LEU A 449 -2.13 16.98 19.60
CA LEU A 449 -0.85 17.45 19.08
C LEU A 449 0.08 17.97 20.18
N ALA A 450 -0.45 18.65 21.19
CA ALA A 450 0.32 19.06 22.36
C ALA A 450 0.86 17.84 23.13
N ASN A 451 0.05 16.78 23.27
CA ASN A 451 0.41 15.55 23.97
C ASN A 451 1.47 14.72 23.23
N ILE A 452 1.61 14.87 21.89
CA ILE A 452 2.66 14.18 21.12
C ILE A 452 4.07 14.52 21.66
N LYS A 453 4.25 15.72 22.19
CA LYS A 453 5.56 16.16 22.72
C LYS A 453 5.79 15.74 24.17
N ASP A 454 4.79 15.23 24.87
CA ASP A 454 4.91 14.77 26.24
C ASP A 454 5.16 13.25 26.29
N SER A 455 6.40 12.87 26.51
CA SER A 455 6.81 11.46 26.60
C SER A 455 6.16 10.68 27.75
N ASN A 456 5.55 11.36 28.73
CA ASN A 456 4.77 10.71 29.79
C ASN A 456 3.36 10.30 29.32
N ILE A 457 2.91 10.83 28.18
CA ILE A 457 1.60 10.53 27.58
C ILE A 457 1.80 9.69 26.32
N ILE A 458 2.57 10.16 25.34
CA ILE A 458 2.83 9.49 24.07
C ILE A 458 4.33 9.22 23.95
N ARG A 459 4.72 7.97 23.85
CA ARG A 459 6.13 7.61 23.69
C ARG A 459 6.68 8.17 22.37
N PRO A 460 7.94 8.64 22.30
CA PRO A 460 8.52 9.20 21.08
C PRO A 460 8.36 8.29 19.86
N GLN A 461 8.55 6.99 20.04
CA GLN A 461 8.39 5.99 18.96
C GLN A 461 6.97 5.89 18.37
N ASP A 462 5.95 6.38 19.10
CA ASP A 462 4.55 6.38 18.65
C ASP A 462 4.13 7.76 18.10
N ALA A 463 4.96 8.79 18.25
CA ALA A 463 4.62 10.19 17.92
C ALA A 463 4.24 10.36 16.42
N SER A 464 5.00 9.77 15.50
CA SER A 464 4.73 9.85 14.06
C SER A 464 3.37 9.21 13.70
N ARG A 465 2.97 8.15 14.41
CA ARG A 465 1.66 7.48 14.23
C ARG A 465 0.49 8.39 14.59
N TRP A 466 0.55 9.08 15.73
CA TRP A 466 -0.47 10.04 16.13
C TRP A 466 -0.56 11.21 15.15
N PHE A 467 0.58 11.71 14.71
CA PHE A 467 0.65 12.76 13.72
C PHE A 467 -0.01 12.34 12.38
N VAL A 468 0.34 11.16 11.85
CA VAL A 468 -0.18 10.70 10.55
C VAL A 468 -1.69 10.50 10.57
N TYR A 469 -2.27 10.05 11.68
CA TYR A 469 -3.72 9.90 11.80
C TYR A 469 -4.43 11.27 11.77
N LEU A 470 -3.89 12.28 12.47
CA LEU A 470 -4.45 13.63 12.46
C LEU A 470 -4.31 14.33 11.11
N ILE A 471 -3.14 14.24 10.46
CA ILE A 471 -2.94 14.95 9.19
C ILE A 471 -3.75 14.33 8.04
N ARG A 472 -4.07 13.05 8.11
CA ARG A 472 -4.95 12.35 7.16
C ARG A 472 -6.44 12.61 7.42
N THR A 473 -6.81 13.02 8.62
CA THR A 473 -8.19 13.37 8.97
C THR A 473 -8.50 14.78 8.44
N ARG A 474 -9.53 14.90 7.61
CA ARG A 474 -9.88 16.14 6.90
C ARG A 474 -9.99 17.36 7.83
N GLU A 475 -10.69 17.20 8.95
CA GLU A 475 -11.00 18.29 9.87
C GLU A 475 -9.78 18.74 10.70
N SER A 476 -8.79 17.88 10.89
CA SER A 476 -7.56 18.19 11.64
C SER A 476 -6.33 18.38 10.75
N ARG A 477 -6.42 18.14 9.43
CA ARG A 477 -5.27 18.21 8.48
C ARG A 477 -4.51 19.52 8.59
N GLN A 478 -5.20 20.65 8.47
CA GLN A 478 -4.56 21.96 8.49
C GLN A 478 -3.95 22.27 9.87
N ILE A 479 -4.60 21.83 10.94
CA ILE A 479 -4.10 22.00 12.31
C ILE A 479 -2.79 21.20 12.50
N ALA A 480 -2.79 19.95 12.06
CA ALA A 480 -1.60 19.09 12.13
C ALA A 480 -0.45 19.61 11.24
N TRP A 481 -0.77 20.12 10.04
CA TRP A 481 0.21 20.74 9.15
C TRP A 481 0.84 22.00 9.76
N ASN A 482 0.05 22.89 10.34
CA ASN A 482 0.56 24.08 11.04
C ASN A 482 1.43 23.69 12.24
N TRP A 483 0.94 22.74 13.04
CA TRP A 483 1.69 22.24 14.19
C TRP A 483 3.07 21.67 13.79
N LEU A 484 3.16 20.91 12.71
CA LEU A 484 4.44 20.35 12.24
C LEU A 484 5.45 21.47 11.94
N ARG A 485 5.03 22.49 11.20
CA ARG A 485 5.91 23.63 10.84
C ARG A 485 6.36 24.41 12.07
N GLU A 486 5.45 24.64 13.02
CA GLU A 486 5.74 25.38 14.25
C GLU A 486 6.62 24.59 15.23
N ASN A 487 6.62 23.26 15.13
CA ASN A 487 7.33 22.38 16.06
C ASN A 487 8.49 21.61 15.38
N TRP A 488 8.95 22.04 14.19
CA TRP A 488 10.00 21.32 13.47
C TRP A 488 11.29 21.17 14.28
N ALA A 489 11.68 22.19 15.05
CA ALA A 489 12.85 22.12 15.94
C ALA A 489 12.74 21.00 17.00
N TRP A 490 11.51 20.68 17.46
CA TRP A 490 11.28 19.54 18.34
C TRP A 490 11.42 18.21 17.58
N VAL A 491 10.91 18.12 16.34
CA VAL A 491 11.09 16.93 15.50
C VAL A 491 12.57 16.68 15.28
N GLU A 492 13.32 17.69 14.87
CA GLU A 492 14.77 17.62 14.64
C GLU A 492 15.52 17.22 15.92
N GLY A 493 15.21 17.84 17.05
CA GLY A 493 15.85 17.52 18.32
C GLY A 493 15.51 16.14 18.89
N THR A 494 14.37 15.55 18.49
CA THR A 494 13.92 14.24 18.99
C THR A 494 14.32 13.10 18.07
N PHE A 495 14.28 13.31 16.74
CA PHE A 495 14.42 12.26 15.71
C PHE A 495 15.60 12.49 14.77
N GLY A 496 16.34 13.60 14.86
CA GLY A 496 17.37 13.97 13.90
C GLY A 496 18.48 12.93 13.69
N GLU A 497 18.72 12.07 14.68
CA GLU A 497 19.67 10.94 14.61
C GLU A 497 18.96 9.58 14.42
N ASP A 498 17.62 9.57 14.28
CA ASP A 498 16.81 8.37 14.13
C ASP A 498 16.35 8.19 12.68
N LYS A 499 16.17 6.93 12.27
CA LYS A 499 15.65 6.58 10.92
C LYS A 499 14.23 7.11 10.65
N SER A 500 13.47 7.46 11.69
CA SER A 500 12.14 8.04 11.58
C SER A 500 12.11 9.56 11.43
N TYR A 501 13.29 10.20 11.27
CA TYR A 501 13.40 11.65 11.12
C TYR A 501 12.61 12.19 9.91
N ASP A 502 12.62 11.48 8.80
CA ASP A 502 11.90 11.86 7.58
C ASP A 502 10.41 11.44 7.55
N ASP A 503 9.94 10.65 8.53
CA ASP A 503 8.57 10.14 8.59
C ASP A 503 7.52 11.27 8.57
N PHE A 504 7.76 12.35 9.32
CA PHE A 504 6.82 13.48 9.37
C PHE A 504 6.67 14.17 8.02
N ILE A 505 7.76 14.29 7.24
CA ILE A 505 7.75 14.84 5.88
C ILE A 505 6.96 13.92 4.96
N ARG A 506 7.28 12.63 4.98
CA ARG A 506 6.63 11.60 4.17
C ARG A 506 5.12 11.54 4.45
N TYR A 507 4.71 11.54 5.71
CA TYR A 507 3.29 11.50 6.08
C TYR A 507 2.55 12.79 5.71
N ALA A 508 3.16 13.96 5.88
CA ALA A 508 2.59 15.20 5.40
C ALA A 508 2.37 15.17 3.88
N ALA A 509 3.37 14.71 3.12
CA ALA A 509 3.26 14.58 1.68
C ALA A 509 2.11 13.68 1.24
N THR A 510 1.74 12.64 2.01
CA THR A 510 0.60 11.77 1.66
C THR A 510 -0.77 12.39 1.87
N ALA A 511 -0.88 13.50 2.61
CA ALA A 511 -2.15 14.07 3.08
C ALA A 511 -2.54 15.41 2.42
N LEU A 512 -1.56 16.20 1.95
CA LEU A 512 -1.80 17.52 1.36
C LEU A 512 -2.39 17.40 -0.05
N LEU A 513 -3.42 18.24 -0.38
CA LEU A 513 -4.28 18.05 -1.55
C LEU A 513 -4.39 19.28 -2.45
N THR A 514 -3.98 20.48 -1.98
CA THR A 514 -4.26 21.75 -2.65
C THR A 514 -2.99 22.42 -3.15
N PRO A 515 -3.09 23.30 -4.19
CA PRO A 515 -1.94 24.10 -4.63
C PRO A 515 -1.29 24.92 -3.50
N ASN A 516 -2.10 25.52 -2.63
CA ASN A 516 -1.59 26.32 -1.52
C ASN A 516 -0.80 25.45 -0.52
N GLU A 517 -1.27 24.24 -0.23
CA GLU A 517 -0.55 23.31 0.63
C GLU A 517 0.76 22.84 -0.01
N LEU A 518 0.80 22.66 -1.33
CA LEU A 518 2.04 22.35 -2.07
C LEU A 518 3.05 23.52 -1.96
N ASP A 519 2.60 24.75 -2.15
CA ASP A 519 3.44 25.93 -2.05
C ASP A 519 3.98 26.09 -0.61
N ASP A 520 3.13 25.90 0.39
CA ASP A 520 3.53 25.89 1.80
C ASP A 520 4.56 24.79 2.12
N PHE A 521 4.39 23.60 1.54
CA PHE A 521 5.33 22.48 1.71
C PHE A 521 6.69 22.80 1.08
N ARG A 522 6.71 23.33 -0.13
CA ARG A 522 7.93 23.78 -0.80
C ARG A 522 8.64 24.87 0.01
N GLN A 523 7.92 25.94 0.34
CA GLN A 523 8.48 27.06 1.09
C GLN A 523 9.13 26.63 2.40
N PHE A 524 8.56 25.62 3.07
CA PHE A 524 9.06 25.17 4.35
C PHE A 524 10.22 24.17 4.23
N PHE A 525 10.12 23.17 3.32
CA PHE A 525 11.08 22.05 3.27
C PHE A 525 12.19 22.20 2.22
N GLU A 526 12.00 22.89 1.08
CA GLU A 526 13.08 23.08 0.08
C GLU A 526 14.37 23.66 0.68
N PRO A 527 14.35 24.61 1.62
CA PRO A 527 15.57 25.08 2.27
C PRO A 527 16.37 24.00 3.02
N MET A 528 15.74 22.87 3.34
CA MET A 528 16.34 21.73 4.06
C MET A 528 16.82 20.61 3.11
N GLU A 529 16.71 20.77 1.79
CA GLU A 529 17.18 19.77 0.82
C GLU A 529 18.68 19.50 0.86
N ASN A 530 19.46 20.37 1.48
CA ASN A 530 20.90 20.18 1.71
C ASN A 530 21.20 19.22 2.87
N ILE A 531 20.19 18.79 3.64
CA ILE A 531 20.33 17.80 4.71
C ILE A 531 20.24 16.40 4.07
N PRO A 532 21.31 15.59 4.06
CA PRO A 532 21.34 14.31 3.35
C PRO A 532 20.21 13.37 3.75
N ALA A 533 19.87 13.29 5.04
CA ALA A 533 18.82 12.46 5.58
C ALA A 533 17.39 12.83 5.10
N LEU A 534 17.17 14.08 4.68
CA LEU A 534 15.85 14.60 4.28
C LEU A 534 15.72 14.83 2.77
N SER A 535 16.83 15.05 2.07
CA SER A 535 16.86 15.49 0.67
C SER A 535 15.95 14.68 -0.26
N ARG A 536 16.04 13.36 -0.20
CA ARG A 536 15.25 12.46 -1.05
C ARG A 536 13.76 12.54 -0.72
N THR A 537 13.41 12.47 0.56
CA THR A 537 12.02 12.49 1.02
C THR A 537 11.33 13.81 0.72
N ILE A 538 12.05 14.93 0.80
CA ILE A 538 11.52 16.25 0.42
C ILE A 538 11.19 16.28 -1.08
N LYS A 539 12.11 15.88 -1.96
CA LYS A 539 11.91 15.86 -3.42
C LYS A 539 10.75 14.96 -3.82
N LEU A 540 10.70 13.73 -3.28
CA LEU A 540 9.61 12.80 -3.53
C LEU A 540 8.29 13.32 -2.99
N GLY A 541 8.29 13.97 -1.83
CA GLY A 541 7.11 14.62 -1.25
C GLY A 541 6.54 15.71 -2.14
N ILE A 542 7.39 16.58 -2.69
CA ILE A 542 6.99 17.62 -3.65
C ILE A 542 6.36 16.98 -4.90
N THR A 543 7.01 15.95 -5.47
CA THR A 543 6.49 15.23 -6.64
C THR A 543 5.14 14.59 -6.34
N GLU A 544 4.98 13.95 -5.19
CA GLU A 544 3.73 13.28 -4.79
C GLU A 544 2.58 14.26 -4.59
N ILE A 545 2.81 15.40 -3.90
CA ILE A 545 1.78 16.43 -3.71
C ILE A 545 1.42 17.07 -5.05
N SER A 546 2.42 17.43 -5.87
CA SER A 546 2.21 18.03 -7.20
C SER A 546 1.34 17.12 -8.10
N ALA A 547 1.70 15.84 -8.18
CA ALA A 547 0.93 14.86 -8.96
C ALA A 547 -0.52 14.72 -8.46
N ARG A 548 -0.74 14.79 -7.15
CA ARG A 548 -2.09 14.73 -6.57
C ARG A 548 -2.91 15.99 -6.85
N VAL A 549 -2.29 17.16 -6.77
CA VAL A 549 -2.93 18.44 -7.12
C VAL A 549 -3.35 18.46 -8.59
N GLU A 550 -2.47 18.01 -9.49
CA GLU A 550 -2.75 17.87 -10.91
C GLU A 550 -3.90 16.89 -11.17
N LEU A 551 -3.85 15.70 -10.57
CA LEU A 551 -4.90 14.68 -10.64
C LEU A 551 -6.26 15.23 -10.22
N ILE A 552 -6.31 15.93 -9.08
CA ILE A 552 -7.56 16.55 -8.60
C ILE A 552 -8.06 17.60 -9.60
N GLY A 553 -7.18 18.47 -10.09
CA GLY A 553 -7.54 19.50 -11.07
C GLY A 553 -8.08 18.93 -12.37
N ARG A 554 -7.50 17.81 -12.85
CA ARG A 554 -7.86 17.12 -14.09
C ARG A 554 -9.22 16.41 -13.99
N ASP A 555 -9.42 15.59 -12.95
CA ASP A 555 -10.52 14.62 -12.92
C ASP A 555 -11.73 15.04 -12.08
N LYS A 556 -11.62 16.10 -11.27
CA LYS A 556 -12.65 16.50 -10.30
C LYS A 556 -14.04 16.66 -10.93
N ALA A 557 -14.15 17.35 -12.07
CA ALA A 557 -15.44 17.60 -12.70
C ALA A 557 -16.13 16.29 -13.11
N ASP A 558 -15.39 15.35 -13.68
CA ASP A 558 -15.93 14.07 -14.12
C ASP A 558 -16.32 13.18 -12.95
N VAL A 559 -15.50 13.16 -11.88
CA VAL A 559 -15.84 12.43 -10.65
C VAL A 559 -17.12 12.98 -10.02
N LEU A 560 -17.26 14.32 -9.92
CA LEU A 560 -18.47 14.93 -9.39
C LEU A 560 -19.71 14.58 -10.23
N SER A 561 -19.58 14.59 -11.56
CA SER A 561 -20.64 14.18 -12.48
C SER A 561 -21.02 12.70 -12.31
N ALA A 562 -20.03 11.83 -12.23
CA ALA A 562 -20.26 10.39 -12.02
C ALA A 562 -20.99 10.10 -10.69
N LEU A 563 -20.61 10.77 -9.61
CA LEU A 563 -21.29 10.64 -8.31
C LEU A 563 -22.77 11.08 -8.34
N GLN A 564 -23.09 12.09 -9.14
CA GLN A 564 -24.47 12.58 -9.29
C GLN A 564 -25.34 11.63 -10.13
N THR A 565 -24.77 11.00 -11.16
CA THR A 565 -25.50 10.12 -12.07
C THR A 565 -25.69 8.70 -11.53
N THR A 566 -24.91 8.30 -10.53
CA THR A 566 -24.99 6.98 -9.90
C THR A 566 -26.11 6.87 -8.86
N LEU A 567 -26.55 7.98 -8.29
CA LEU A 567 -27.67 8.08 -7.31
C LEU A 567 -29.02 8.30 -8.00
#